data_a40fadc9f421b36607d5c63896d13845
#
_entry.id   a40fadc9f421b36607d5c63896d13845
#
_cell.length_a   1.000
_cell.length_b   1.000
_cell.length_c   1.000
_cell.angle_alpha   90.00
_cell.angle_beta   90.00
_cell.angle_gamma   90.00
#
_symmetry.space_group_name_H-M   'P 1'
#
loop_
_entity.id
_entity.type
_entity.pdbx_description
1 polymer ?
#
loop_
_entity_poly.entity_id
_entity_poly.type
_entity_poly.pdbx_seq_one_letter_code
_entity_poly.pdbx_strand_id
1 'polypeptide(L)'
;PVEVTIRGRIEFRHVWFAYENDDYILKDISFVIEPGEKVAFVGATGAGKSSILNLIGRYYDIQKGEILIDGVNIKDIDTDVLRSAIGQVQQDVFIFTGDIKSNISLGNENISMEEIKRAAQIVHADSFIEKMPGGYDAPVTERGSTLSAGQRQLLSFARTLAYQPSILVLDEATANIDTETESLITSALARLMEGRTTIMVAHRLSTIQHADKIIVMHHGQIKESGSHQELLAKNGLYKKLYDLQLVES
;
A
#
# COMPACT_ATOMS: atom_id res chain seq x y z
N PRO A 1 20.10 -8.25 -20.94
CA PRO A 1 19.45 -7.49 -19.87
C PRO A 1 19.48 -8.32 -18.61
N VAL A 2 20.15 -7.80 -17.57
CA VAL A 2 20.19 -8.46 -16.28
C VAL A 2 18.79 -8.34 -15.69
N GLU A 3 18.13 -9.47 -15.43
CA GLU A 3 16.88 -9.48 -14.67
C GLU A 3 17.20 -8.98 -13.26
N VAL A 4 16.87 -7.73 -13.00
CA VAL A 4 17.03 -7.14 -11.67
C VAL A 4 15.84 -7.57 -10.83
N THR A 5 16.07 -8.51 -9.92
CA THR A 5 15.06 -8.89 -8.91
C THR A 5 15.04 -7.81 -7.84
N ILE A 6 13.93 -7.09 -7.71
CA ILE A 6 13.76 -6.04 -6.70
C ILE A 6 13.48 -6.68 -5.34
N ARG A 7 14.33 -6.37 -4.34
CA ARG A 7 14.18 -6.84 -2.96
C ARG A 7 13.32 -5.91 -2.11
N GLY A 8 13.32 -4.62 -2.44
CA GLY A 8 12.43 -3.66 -1.81
C GLY A 8 13.11 -2.69 -0.84
N ARG A 9 14.41 -2.43 -0.96
CA ARG A 9 15.04 -1.34 -0.21
C ARG A 9 14.75 -0.02 -0.92
N ILE A 10 14.18 0.93 -0.20
CA ILE A 10 13.80 2.23 -0.75
C ILE A 10 14.54 3.32 0.00
N GLU A 11 15.21 4.22 -0.72
CA GLU A 11 15.93 5.32 -0.13
C GLU A 11 15.61 6.63 -0.86
N PHE A 12 15.23 7.65 -0.10
CA PHE A 12 15.09 9.03 -0.56
C PHE A 12 16.26 9.82 0.00
N ARG A 13 17.00 10.53 -0.88
CA ARG A 13 18.13 11.37 -0.51
C ARG A 13 17.88 12.81 -0.92
N HIS A 14 17.60 13.68 0.05
CA HIS A 14 17.39 15.11 -0.17
C HIS A 14 16.44 15.42 -1.31
N VAL A 15 15.29 14.74 -1.33
CA VAL A 15 14.32 14.83 -2.42
C VAL A 15 13.48 16.10 -2.29
N TRP A 16 13.42 16.85 -3.40
CA TRP A 16 12.53 17.98 -3.59
C TRP A 16 11.59 17.68 -4.75
N PHE A 17 10.31 17.88 -4.54
CA PHE A 17 9.31 17.58 -5.57
C PHE A 17 8.22 18.64 -5.62
N ALA A 18 7.88 19.06 -6.86
CA ALA A 18 6.76 19.91 -7.18
C ALA A 18 6.04 19.37 -8.42
N TYR A 19 4.72 19.43 -8.44
CA TYR A 19 3.94 19.09 -9.64
C TYR A 19 4.05 20.16 -10.72
N GLU A 20 4.12 21.41 -10.31
CA GLU A 20 4.21 22.57 -11.19
C GLU A 20 5.24 23.58 -10.67
N ASN A 21 6.11 24.06 -11.56
CA ASN A 21 7.10 25.10 -11.27
C ASN A 21 7.93 24.81 -10.00
N ASP A 22 8.14 25.84 -9.17
CA ASP A 22 8.88 25.73 -7.92
C ASP A 22 7.96 25.70 -6.69
N ASP A 23 6.71 25.32 -6.88
CA ASP A 23 5.77 25.13 -5.77
C ASP A 23 5.98 23.75 -5.12
N TYR A 24 7.02 23.65 -4.30
CA TYR A 24 7.45 22.40 -3.73
C TYR A 24 6.46 21.82 -2.72
N ILE A 25 5.98 20.61 -3.02
CA ILE A 25 5.14 19.78 -2.15
C ILE A 25 6.00 19.00 -1.16
N LEU A 26 7.16 18.51 -1.61
CA LEU A 26 8.16 17.82 -0.78
C LEU A 26 9.43 18.65 -0.75
N LYS A 27 9.99 18.81 0.45
CA LYS A 27 11.16 19.66 0.70
C LYS A 27 12.19 18.90 1.52
N ASP A 28 13.32 18.60 0.90
CA ASP A 28 14.46 17.94 1.54
C ASP A 28 14.07 16.65 2.28
N ILE A 29 13.42 15.75 1.58
CA ILE A 29 12.95 14.49 2.15
C ILE A 29 14.05 13.44 2.06
N SER A 30 14.45 12.91 3.22
CA SER A 30 15.42 11.82 3.32
C SER A 30 14.91 10.75 4.27
N PHE A 31 14.86 9.50 3.81
CA PHE A 31 14.55 8.33 4.63
C PHE A 31 15.05 7.06 3.95
N VAL A 32 15.14 5.98 4.71
CA VAL A 32 15.46 4.64 4.23
C VAL A 32 14.42 3.67 4.75
N ILE A 33 13.93 2.81 3.86
CA ILE A 33 13.07 1.68 4.20
C ILE A 33 13.83 0.41 3.83
N GLU A 34 14.10 -0.44 4.81
CA GLU A 34 14.80 -1.70 4.57
C GLU A 34 13.84 -2.76 3.97
N PRO A 35 14.37 -3.76 3.24
CA PRO A 35 13.53 -4.84 2.70
C PRO A 35 12.69 -5.50 3.78
N GLY A 36 11.39 -5.64 3.55
CA GLY A 36 10.46 -6.24 4.50
C GLY A 36 9.98 -5.30 5.61
N GLU A 37 10.51 -4.11 5.72
CA GLU A 37 10.09 -3.12 6.72
C GLU A 37 8.72 -2.53 6.37
N LYS A 38 7.89 -2.30 7.39
CA LYS A 38 6.59 -1.67 7.26
C LYS A 38 6.65 -0.26 7.81
N VAL A 39 6.45 0.73 6.95
CA VAL A 39 6.57 2.15 7.30
C VAL A 39 5.24 2.86 7.06
N ALA A 40 4.78 3.58 8.08
CA ALA A 40 3.58 4.39 7.98
C ALA A 40 3.94 5.88 7.92
N PHE A 41 3.41 6.57 6.92
CA PHE A 41 3.46 8.02 6.81
C PHE A 41 2.19 8.61 7.40
N VAL A 42 2.34 9.50 8.36
CA VAL A 42 1.24 10.16 9.06
C VAL A 42 1.40 11.68 8.99
N GLY A 43 0.31 12.39 9.17
CA GLY A 43 0.30 13.85 9.13
C GLY A 43 -1.02 14.38 8.61
N ALA A 44 -1.22 15.69 8.68
CA ALA A 44 -2.42 16.34 8.18
C ALA A 44 -2.54 16.24 6.65
N THR A 45 -3.76 16.37 6.14
CA THR A 45 -4.02 16.47 4.70
C THR A 45 -3.17 17.60 4.08
N GLY A 46 -2.55 17.33 2.94
CA GLY A 46 -1.66 18.29 2.27
C GLY A 46 -0.22 18.29 2.78
N ALA A 47 0.13 17.37 3.70
CA ALA A 47 1.51 17.25 4.19
C ALA A 47 2.49 16.64 3.17
N GLY A 48 2.01 16.13 2.05
CA GLY A 48 2.83 15.52 0.99
C GLY A 48 2.90 14.00 1.01
N LYS A 49 2.13 13.34 1.85
CA LYS A 49 2.17 11.87 2.02
C LYS A 49 1.89 11.10 0.73
N SER A 50 0.81 11.46 0.03
CA SER A 50 0.42 10.80 -1.21
C SER A 50 1.43 11.03 -2.34
N SER A 51 2.15 12.15 -2.31
CA SER A 51 3.22 12.44 -3.28
C SER A 51 4.39 11.47 -3.16
N ILE A 52 4.71 11.02 -1.93
CA ILE A 52 5.72 9.97 -1.71
C ILE A 52 5.35 8.71 -2.51
N LEU A 53 4.10 8.28 -2.44
CA LEU A 53 3.62 7.09 -3.13
C LEU A 53 3.73 7.22 -4.65
N ASN A 54 3.40 8.40 -5.19
CA ASN A 54 3.49 8.68 -6.61
C ASN A 54 4.93 8.66 -7.14
N LEU A 55 5.89 9.01 -6.30
CA LEU A 55 7.30 9.03 -6.67
C LEU A 55 7.93 7.63 -6.69
N ILE A 56 7.49 6.74 -5.82
CA ILE A 56 8.01 5.36 -5.74
C ILE A 56 7.72 4.58 -7.02
N GLY A 57 6.55 4.78 -7.64
CA GLY A 57 6.21 4.19 -8.93
C GLY A 57 6.76 4.95 -10.14
N ARG A 58 7.45 6.03 -9.89
CA ARG A 58 7.95 6.96 -10.93
C ARG A 58 6.84 7.44 -11.86
N TYR A 59 5.71 7.82 -11.28
CA TYR A 59 4.64 8.49 -12.05
C TYR A 59 4.96 9.95 -12.30
N TYR A 60 5.91 10.50 -11.55
CA TYR A 60 6.47 11.84 -11.69
C TYR A 60 7.97 11.78 -11.42
N ASP A 61 8.72 12.70 -12.01
CA ASP A 61 10.15 12.85 -11.75
C ASP A 61 10.40 13.98 -10.73
N ILE A 62 11.40 13.78 -9.89
CA ILE A 62 11.79 14.75 -8.86
C ILE A 62 12.66 15.87 -9.46
N GLN A 63 12.66 17.04 -8.84
CA GLN A 63 13.48 18.17 -9.27
C GLN A 63 14.88 18.14 -8.66
N LYS A 64 15.01 17.70 -7.40
CA LYS A 64 16.30 17.62 -6.72
C LYS A 64 16.39 16.34 -5.90
N GLY A 65 17.63 15.90 -5.66
CA GLY A 65 17.88 14.70 -4.87
C GLY A 65 17.87 13.42 -5.70
N GLU A 66 17.78 12.30 -5.00
CA GLU A 66 17.81 10.97 -5.61
C GLU A 66 16.80 10.05 -4.91
N ILE A 67 16.22 9.15 -5.68
CA ILE A 67 15.44 8.03 -5.16
C ILE A 67 16.13 6.75 -5.62
N LEU A 68 16.45 5.87 -4.68
CA LEU A 68 17.14 4.61 -4.96
C LEU A 68 16.25 3.43 -4.56
N ILE A 69 16.16 2.46 -5.45
CA ILE A 69 15.53 1.16 -5.18
C ILE A 69 16.64 0.10 -5.23
N ASP A 70 16.85 -0.61 -4.13
CA ASP A 70 17.95 -1.57 -3.97
C ASP A 70 19.32 -0.97 -4.33
N GLY A 71 19.53 0.30 -4.03
CA GLY A 71 20.76 1.02 -4.32
C GLY A 71 20.90 1.54 -5.75
N VAL A 72 19.91 1.31 -6.60
CA VAL A 72 19.91 1.77 -8.00
C VAL A 72 18.98 2.98 -8.14
N ASN A 73 19.48 4.05 -8.78
CA ASN A 73 18.65 5.23 -9.04
C ASN A 73 17.40 4.82 -9.83
N ILE A 74 16.25 5.28 -9.36
CA ILE A 74 14.95 4.93 -9.94
C ILE A 74 14.87 5.28 -11.44
N LYS A 75 15.62 6.30 -11.88
CA LYS A 75 15.71 6.71 -13.29
C LYS A 75 16.39 5.69 -14.17
N ASP A 76 17.24 4.84 -13.59
CA ASP A 76 18.01 3.82 -14.32
C ASP A 76 17.31 2.45 -14.32
N ILE A 77 16.18 2.33 -13.68
CA ILE A 77 15.36 1.11 -13.65
C ILE A 77 14.31 1.19 -14.75
N ASP A 78 14.15 0.09 -15.49
CA ASP A 78 13.06 -0.03 -16.45
C ASP A 78 11.72 0.16 -15.73
N THR A 79 10.86 1.03 -16.26
CA THR A 79 9.60 1.41 -15.64
C THR A 79 8.66 0.22 -15.46
N ASP A 80 8.63 -0.70 -16.42
CA ASP A 80 7.78 -1.89 -16.34
C ASP A 80 8.28 -2.85 -15.27
N VAL A 81 9.59 -3.02 -15.14
CA VAL A 81 10.22 -3.82 -14.07
C VAL A 81 9.91 -3.22 -12.70
N LEU A 82 10.08 -1.92 -12.55
CA LEU A 82 9.79 -1.21 -11.30
C LEU A 82 8.32 -1.38 -10.90
N ARG A 83 7.40 -1.08 -11.79
CA ARG A 83 5.96 -1.11 -11.51
C ARG A 83 5.43 -2.52 -11.28
N SER A 84 6.01 -3.52 -11.93
CA SER A 84 5.68 -4.93 -11.70
C SER A 84 6.07 -5.40 -10.30
N ALA A 85 7.08 -4.80 -9.68
CA ALA A 85 7.51 -5.11 -8.33
C ALA A 85 6.66 -4.43 -7.26
N ILE A 86 5.84 -3.45 -7.63
CA ILE A 86 5.01 -2.67 -6.72
C ILE A 86 3.55 -3.13 -6.82
N GLY A 87 3.01 -3.62 -5.71
CA GLY A 87 1.59 -3.90 -5.55
C GLY A 87 0.90 -2.71 -4.90
N GLN A 88 -0.10 -2.17 -5.57
CA GLN A 88 -0.90 -1.07 -5.03
C GLN A 88 -2.22 -1.62 -4.49
N VAL A 89 -2.48 -1.36 -3.22
CA VAL A 89 -3.75 -1.68 -2.58
C VAL A 89 -4.63 -0.45 -2.66
N GLN A 90 -5.65 -0.53 -3.51
CA GLN A 90 -6.59 0.57 -3.72
C GLN A 90 -7.81 0.44 -2.81
N GLN A 91 -8.39 1.57 -2.43
CA GLN A 91 -9.61 1.63 -1.65
C GLN A 91 -10.85 1.39 -2.48
N ASP A 92 -10.93 2.03 -3.63
CA ASP A 92 -12.00 1.80 -4.60
C ASP A 92 -11.62 0.61 -5.45
N VAL A 93 -12.12 -0.55 -5.05
CA VAL A 93 -11.84 -1.80 -5.75
C VAL A 93 -12.69 -1.86 -7.02
N PHE A 94 -12.00 -1.85 -8.16
CA PHE A 94 -12.67 -2.03 -9.45
C PHE A 94 -12.86 -3.52 -9.73
N ILE A 95 -14.11 -3.92 -9.96
CA ILE A 95 -14.49 -5.28 -10.37
C ILE A 95 -14.84 -5.26 -11.85
N PHE A 96 -14.14 -6.08 -12.63
CA PHE A 96 -14.39 -6.23 -14.06
C PHE A 96 -15.51 -7.24 -14.30
N THR A 97 -16.27 -7.04 -15.36
CA THR A 97 -17.23 -8.04 -15.83
C THR A 97 -16.49 -9.31 -16.26
N GLY A 98 -16.88 -10.45 -15.72
CA GLY A 98 -16.24 -11.72 -15.93
C GLY A 98 -16.56 -12.70 -14.81
N ASP A 99 -15.56 -13.43 -14.34
CA ASP A 99 -15.69 -14.32 -13.21
C ASP A 99 -14.72 -13.94 -12.07
N ILE A 100 -14.82 -14.64 -10.95
CA ILE A 100 -13.97 -14.39 -9.78
C ILE A 100 -12.49 -14.61 -10.13
N LYS A 101 -12.14 -15.73 -10.75
CA LYS A 101 -10.74 -16.03 -11.08
C LYS A 101 -10.11 -15.01 -12.00
N SER A 102 -10.83 -14.50 -13.00
CA SER A 102 -10.31 -13.46 -13.90
C SER A 102 -10.13 -12.10 -13.22
N ASN A 103 -10.94 -11.83 -12.20
CA ASN A 103 -10.74 -10.63 -11.37
C ASN A 103 -9.54 -10.72 -10.45
N ILE A 104 -9.09 -11.92 -10.10
CA ILE A 104 -7.83 -12.10 -9.34
C ILE A 104 -6.63 -12.04 -10.26
N SER A 105 -6.65 -12.77 -11.37
CA SER A 105 -5.52 -12.83 -12.32
C SER A 105 -5.43 -11.63 -13.26
N LEU A 106 -6.49 -10.84 -13.39
CA LEU A 106 -6.62 -9.76 -14.37
C LEU A 106 -6.37 -10.23 -15.81
N GLY A 107 -6.77 -11.46 -16.11
CA GLY A 107 -6.59 -12.05 -17.43
C GLY A 107 -5.16 -12.49 -17.75
N ASN A 108 -4.25 -12.47 -16.78
CA ASN A 108 -2.89 -12.96 -16.97
C ASN A 108 -2.86 -14.50 -16.96
N GLU A 109 -2.68 -15.08 -18.13
CA GLU A 109 -2.67 -16.54 -18.31
C GLU A 109 -1.45 -17.24 -17.64
N ASN A 110 -0.41 -16.46 -17.28
CA ASN A 110 0.76 -16.99 -16.57
C ASN A 110 0.50 -17.25 -15.09
N ILE A 111 -0.60 -16.73 -14.55
CA ILE A 111 -1.01 -17.03 -13.18
C ILE A 111 -1.90 -18.26 -13.20
N SER A 112 -1.42 -19.34 -12.57
CA SER A 112 -2.13 -20.62 -12.54
C SER A 112 -3.35 -20.57 -11.61
N MET A 113 -4.27 -21.51 -11.80
CA MET A 113 -5.42 -21.65 -10.91
C MET A 113 -5.01 -21.97 -9.48
N GLU A 114 -3.93 -22.72 -9.30
CA GLU A 114 -3.35 -22.99 -7.97
C GLU A 114 -2.85 -21.73 -7.29
N GLU A 115 -2.19 -20.84 -8.03
CA GLU A 115 -1.72 -19.55 -7.52
C GLU A 115 -2.89 -18.62 -7.16
N ILE A 116 -3.95 -18.61 -7.96
CA ILE A 116 -5.20 -17.87 -7.68
C ILE A 116 -5.83 -18.36 -6.36
N LYS A 117 -5.98 -19.66 -6.21
CA LYS A 117 -6.56 -20.26 -5.00
C LYS A 117 -5.71 -20.01 -3.77
N ARG A 118 -4.39 -20.12 -3.91
CA ARG A 118 -3.45 -19.87 -2.82
C ARG A 118 -3.51 -18.40 -2.37
N ALA A 119 -3.53 -17.46 -3.31
CA ALA A 119 -3.67 -16.05 -3.01
C ALA A 119 -4.98 -15.78 -2.25
N ALA A 120 -6.09 -16.34 -2.71
CA ALA A 120 -7.38 -16.22 -2.05
C ALA A 120 -7.38 -16.80 -0.63
N GLN A 121 -6.75 -17.95 -0.42
CA GLN A 121 -6.63 -18.57 0.91
C GLN A 121 -5.84 -17.70 1.88
N ILE A 122 -4.71 -17.16 1.45
CA ILE A 122 -3.83 -16.35 2.30
C ILE A 122 -4.57 -15.11 2.83
N VAL A 123 -5.38 -14.48 2.00
CA VAL A 123 -6.12 -13.26 2.37
C VAL A 123 -7.55 -13.52 2.83
N HIS A 124 -7.90 -14.77 3.12
CA HIS A 124 -9.24 -15.17 3.61
C HIS A 124 -10.40 -14.91 2.63
N ALA A 125 -10.11 -14.79 1.35
CA ALA A 125 -11.14 -14.64 0.33
C ALA A 125 -11.79 -15.97 -0.08
N ASP A 126 -11.11 -17.10 0.12
CA ASP A 126 -11.56 -18.44 -0.27
C ASP A 126 -12.91 -18.82 0.33
N SER A 127 -13.16 -18.49 1.60
CA SER A 127 -14.40 -18.88 2.28
C SER A 127 -15.64 -18.31 1.61
N PHE A 128 -15.67 -17.03 1.23
CA PHE A 128 -16.83 -16.49 0.55
C PHE A 128 -16.91 -16.94 -0.92
N ILE A 129 -15.75 -17.09 -1.58
CA ILE A 129 -15.70 -17.56 -2.99
C ILE A 129 -16.29 -18.97 -3.11
N GLU A 130 -15.90 -19.89 -2.25
CA GLU A 130 -16.37 -21.27 -2.27
C GLU A 130 -17.85 -21.41 -1.98
N LYS A 131 -18.43 -20.47 -1.23
CA LYS A 131 -19.86 -20.42 -0.94
C LYS A 131 -20.70 -19.83 -2.07
N MET A 132 -20.08 -19.14 -3.01
CA MET A 132 -20.78 -18.60 -4.17
C MET A 132 -21.17 -19.71 -5.15
N PRO A 133 -22.36 -19.64 -5.77
CA PRO A 133 -22.71 -20.56 -6.86
C PRO A 133 -21.71 -20.45 -8.00
N GLY A 134 -20.99 -21.53 -8.31
CA GLY A 134 -19.90 -21.56 -9.29
C GLY A 134 -18.51 -21.30 -8.72
N GLY A 135 -18.38 -20.86 -7.48
CA GLY A 135 -17.07 -20.66 -6.83
C GLY A 135 -16.19 -19.68 -7.59
N TYR A 136 -14.99 -20.11 -7.97
CA TYR A 136 -14.05 -19.30 -8.75
C TYR A 136 -14.54 -18.98 -10.17
N ASP A 137 -15.48 -19.75 -10.70
CA ASP A 137 -16.13 -19.51 -11.98
C ASP A 137 -17.40 -18.66 -11.85
N ALA A 138 -17.75 -18.24 -10.63
CA ALA A 138 -18.93 -17.43 -10.40
C ALA A 138 -18.89 -16.13 -11.20
N PRO A 139 -19.95 -15.78 -11.93
CA PRO A 139 -19.98 -14.55 -12.71
C PRO A 139 -20.08 -13.32 -11.82
N VAL A 140 -19.34 -12.28 -12.19
CA VAL A 140 -19.40 -10.98 -11.55
C VAL A 140 -19.53 -9.88 -12.59
N THR A 141 -20.21 -8.79 -12.23
CA THR A 141 -20.41 -7.63 -13.10
C THR A 141 -19.57 -6.45 -12.62
N GLU A 142 -19.34 -5.47 -13.49
CA GLU A 142 -18.58 -4.26 -13.19
C GLU A 142 -19.06 -3.53 -11.93
N ARG A 143 -20.35 -3.59 -11.65
CA ARG A 143 -20.91 -2.95 -10.45
C ARG A 143 -20.75 -3.79 -9.19
N GLY A 144 -20.27 -5.04 -9.32
CA GLY A 144 -20.05 -5.94 -8.18
C GLY A 144 -21.25 -6.06 -7.27
N SER A 145 -22.48 -6.00 -7.82
CA SER A 145 -23.73 -5.87 -7.08
C SER A 145 -24.01 -7.05 -6.14
N THR A 146 -23.35 -8.19 -6.37
CA THR A 146 -23.47 -9.40 -5.56
C THR A 146 -22.40 -9.50 -4.46
N LEU A 147 -21.40 -8.62 -4.49
CA LEU A 147 -20.29 -8.61 -3.54
C LEU A 147 -20.42 -7.46 -2.56
N SER A 148 -20.22 -7.73 -1.27
CA SER A 148 -20.14 -6.68 -0.26
C SER A 148 -18.86 -5.85 -0.44
N ALA A 149 -18.79 -4.68 0.17
CA ALA A 149 -17.58 -3.85 0.16
C ALA A 149 -16.37 -4.60 0.73
N GLY A 150 -16.57 -5.37 1.81
CA GLY A 150 -15.52 -6.19 2.42
C GLY A 150 -15.06 -7.32 1.52
N GLN A 151 -15.98 -8.00 0.85
CA GLN A 151 -15.64 -9.06 -0.10
C GLN A 151 -14.85 -8.53 -1.30
N ARG A 152 -15.22 -7.37 -1.82
CA ARG A 152 -14.47 -6.70 -2.89
C ARG A 152 -13.05 -6.35 -2.43
N GLN A 153 -12.90 -5.89 -1.18
CA GLN A 153 -11.58 -5.57 -0.62
C GLN A 153 -10.71 -6.83 -0.50
N LEU A 154 -11.25 -7.94 -0.01
CA LEU A 154 -10.53 -9.22 0.05
C LEU A 154 -10.13 -9.71 -1.34
N LEU A 155 -11.00 -9.54 -2.32
CA LEU A 155 -10.71 -9.89 -3.72
C LEU A 155 -9.57 -9.03 -4.27
N SER A 156 -9.54 -7.75 -3.95
CA SER A 156 -8.43 -6.84 -4.29
C SER A 156 -7.11 -7.30 -3.66
N PHE A 157 -7.11 -7.76 -2.42
CA PHE A 157 -5.93 -8.30 -1.75
C PHE A 157 -5.44 -9.57 -2.44
N ALA A 158 -6.33 -10.48 -2.81
CA ALA A 158 -5.98 -11.68 -3.56
C ALA A 158 -5.35 -11.35 -4.92
N ARG A 159 -5.92 -10.38 -5.62
CA ARG A 159 -5.40 -9.84 -6.87
C ARG A 159 -3.97 -9.33 -6.71
N THR A 160 -3.72 -8.49 -5.71
CA THR A 160 -2.38 -7.95 -5.43
C THR A 160 -1.40 -9.07 -5.10
N LEU A 161 -1.78 -10.01 -4.25
CA LEU A 161 -0.93 -11.12 -3.84
C LEU A 161 -0.58 -12.07 -4.99
N ALA A 162 -1.51 -12.30 -5.91
CA ALA A 162 -1.30 -13.19 -7.06
C ALA A 162 -0.14 -12.73 -7.95
N TYR A 163 0.14 -11.44 -8.00
CA TYR A 163 1.28 -10.87 -8.74
C TYR A 163 2.60 -10.89 -7.96
N GLN A 164 2.60 -11.31 -6.71
CA GLN A 164 3.79 -11.46 -5.85
C GLN A 164 4.71 -10.23 -5.81
N PRO A 165 4.19 -9.05 -5.42
CA PRO A 165 5.00 -7.84 -5.37
C PRO A 165 6.04 -7.90 -4.25
N SER A 166 7.19 -7.24 -4.46
CA SER A 166 8.21 -7.06 -3.42
C SER A 166 7.92 -5.86 -2.54
N ILE A 167 7.21 -4.87 -3.08
CA ILE A 167 6.85 -3.62 -2.43
C ILE A 167 5.33 -3.47 -2.47
N LEU A 168 4.74 -3.15 -1.34
CA LEU A 168 3.32 -2.78 -1.25
C LEU A 168 3.18 -1.30 -0.96
N VAL A 169 2.26 -0.68 -1.65
CA VAL A 169 1.87 0.71 -1.44
C VAL A 169 0.40 0.72 -1.03
N LEU A 170 0.12 1.22 0.15
CA LEU A 170 -1.21 1.30 0.73
C LEU A 170 -1.57 2.73 1.06
N ASP A 171 -2.56 3.28 0.38
CA ASP A 171 -3.16 4.56 0.76
C ASP A 171 -4.48 4.25 1.47
N GLU A 172 -4.46 4.41 2.79
CA GLU A 172 -5.62 4.15 3.62
C GLU A 172 -6.50 5.40 3.69
N ALA A 173 -7.66 5.39 3.02
CA ALA A 173 -8.72 6.34 3.31
C ALA A 173 -9.79 5.66 4.19
N THR A 174 -10.70 6.44 4.70
CA THR A 174 -11.78 6.02 5.56
C THR A 174 -12.89 5.33 4.75
N ALA A 175 -12.85 4.00 4.63
CA ALA A 175 -14.00 3.26 4.15
C ALA A 175 -14.90 2.90 5.35
N ASN A 176 -16.20 3.14 5.22
CA ASN A 176 -17.20 2.67 6.17
C ASN A 176 -17.39 1.16 5.98
N ILE A 177 -16.63 0.38 6.71
CA ILE A 177 -16.76 -1.08 6.73
C ILE A 177 -17.31 -1.46 8.10
N ASP A 178 -18.20 -2.45 8.16
CA ASP A 178 -18.74 -2.92 9.43
C ASP A 178 -17.66 -3.56 10.30
N THR A 179 -17.88 -3.65 11.61
CA THR A 179 -16.88 -4.07 12.60
C THR A 179 -16.39 -5.50 12.38
N GLU A 180 -17.27 -6.42 12.00
CA GLU A 180 -16.89 -7.83 11.76
C GLU A 180 -16.02 -7.97 10.52
N THR A 181 -16.40 -7.32 9.43
CA THR A 181 -15.64 -7.30 8.18
C THR A 181 -14.32 -6.58 8.36
N GLU A 182 -14.26 -5.53 9.17
CA GLU A 182 -13.04 -4.79 9.48
C GLU A 182 -11.97 -5.68 10.12
N SER A 183 -12.35 -6.54 11.07
CA SER A 183 -11.44 -7.49 11.71
C SER A 183 -10.84 -8.47 10.68
N LEU A 184 -11.67 -9.00 9.80
CA LEU A 184 -11.23 -9.91 8.75
C LEU A 184 -10.30 -9.23 7.75
N ILE A 185 -10.60 -8.01 7.35
CA ILE A 185 -9.78 -7.21 6.44
C ILE A 185 -8.43 -6.86 7.07
N THR A 186 -8.42 -6.48 8.35
CA THR A 186 -7.18 -6.19 9.09
C THR A 186 -6.28 -7.42 9.14
N SER A 187 -6.83 -8.60 9.42
CA SER A 187 -6.10 -9.87 9.41
C SER A 187 -5.56 -10.20 8.01
N ALA A 188 -6.38 -10.05 6.99
CA ALA A 188 -5.99 -10.30 5.60
C ALA A 188 -4.88 -9.36 5.14
N LEU A 189 -4.97 -8.08 5.50
CA LEU A 189 -3.96 -7.09 5.18
C LEU A 189 -2.61 -7.43 5.84
N ALA A 190 -2.63 -7.85 7.10
CA ALA A 190 -1.42 -8.28 7.80
C ALA A 190 -0.73 -9.44 7.08
N ARG A 191 -1.49 -10.41 6.57
CA ARG A 191 -0.96 -11.53 5.78
C ARG A 191 -0.40 -11.08 4.44
N LEU A 192 -1.07 -10.14 3.76
CA LEU A 192 -0.58 -9.56 2.52
C LEU A 192 0.77 -8.87 2.71
N MET A 193 0.93 -8.14 3.81
CA MET A 193 2.15 -7.39 4.12
C MET A 193 3.33 -8.28 4.55
N GLU A 194 3.08 -9.51 4.97
CA GLU A 194 4.11 -10.39 5.52
C GLU A 194 5.26 -10.62 4.53
N GLY A 195 6.49 -10.31 4.97
CA GLY A 195 7.70 -10.46 4.18
C GLY A 195 7.88 -9.41 3.07
N ARG A 196 6.99 -8.44 2.94
CA ARG A 196 7.05 -7.40 1.91
C ARG A 196 7.38 -6.05 2.50
N THR A 197 8.19 -5.28 1.78
CA THR A 197 8.38 -3.85 2.08
C THR A 197 7.04 -3.14 1.89
N THR A 198 6.55 -2.48 2.92
CA THR A 198 5.24 -1.85 2.88
C THR A 198 5.32 -0.38 3.22
N ILE A 199 4.74 0.45 2.37
CA ILE A 199 4.61 1.88 2.57
C ILE A 199 3.13 2.20 2.72
N MET A 200 2.76 2.74 3.87
CA MET A 200 1.38 3.07 4.18
C MET A 200 1.22 4.57 4.37
N VAL A 201 0.22 5.15 3.75
CA VAL A 201 -0.33 6.43 4.18
C VAL A 201 -1.51 6.10 5.08
N ALA A 202 -1.34 6.27 6.39
CA ALA A 202 -2.25 5.76 7.38
C ALA A 202 -3.00 6.88 8.11
N HIS A 203 -4.29 6.65 8.34
CA HIS A 203 -5.19 7.55 9.05
C HIS A 203 -5.78 6.90 10.32
N ARG A 204 -5.65 5.58 10.46
CA ARG A 204 -6.20 4.82 11.58
C ARG A 204 -5.09 4.30 12.50
N LEU A 205 -5.29 4.43 13.81
CA LEU A 205 -4.36 3.90 14.80
C LEU A 205 -4.12 2.40 14.66
N SER A 206 -5.16 1.63 14.33
CA SER A 206 -5.05 0.18 14.14
C SER A 206 -4.03 -0.19 13.05
N THR A 207 -3.94 0.58 11.99
CA THR A 207 -2.97 0.38 10.92
C THR A 207 -1.58 0.86 11.33
N ILE A 208 -1.49 2.03 11.95
CA ILE A 208 -0.24 2.65 12.40
C ILE A 208 0.49 1.76 13.43
N GLN A 209 -0.25 1.12 14.33
CA GLN A 209 0.31 0.25 15.38
C GLN A 209 1.08 -0.96 14.82
N HIS A 210 0.77 -1.40 13.61
CA HIS A 210 1.45 -2.52 12.95
C HIS A 210 2.70 -2.10 12.18
N ALA A 211 2.99 -0.80 12.07
CA ALA A 211 4.17 -0.31 11.39
C ALA A 211 5.42 -0.48 12.25
N ASP A 212 6.52 -0.90 11.62
CA ASP A 212 7.83 -0.98 12.25
C ASP A 212 8.40 0.42 12.51
N LYS A 213 8.07 1.37 11.64
CA LYS A 213 8.51 2.75 11.73
C LYS A 213 7.39 3.68 11.28
N ILE A 214 7.28 4.80 11.96
CA ILE A 214 6.33 5.87 11.63
C ILE A 214 7.13 7.11 11.24
N ILE A 215 6.76 7.73 10.13
CA ILE A 215 7.34 8.99 9.65
C ILE A 215 6.25 10.04 9.70
N VAL A 216 6.46 11.08 10.48
CA VAL A 216 5.50 12.18 10.64
C VAL A 216 5.87 13.33 9.72
N MET A 217 4.96 13.67 8.83
CA MET A 217 5.13 14.74 7.85
C MET A 217 4.28 15.97 8.20
N HIS A 218 4.84 17.14 7.93
CA HIS A 218 4.17 18.41 8.10
C HIS A 218 4.71 19.40 7.07
N HIS A 219 3.80 19.96 6.27
CA HIS A 219 4.15 20.93 5.21
C HIS A 219 5.30 20.46 4.30
N GLY A 220 5.22 19.23 3.83
CA GLY A 220 6.21 18.66 2.90
C GLY A 220 7.55 18.30 3.50
N GLN A 221 7.67 18.28 4.83
CA GLN A 221 8.90 17.94 5.55
C GLN A 221 8.67 16.82 6.54
N ILE A 222 9.72 16.04 6.80
CA ILE A 222 9.72 15.03 7.86
C ILE A 222 10.06 15.74 9.17
N LYS A 223 9.18 15.63 10.17
CA LYS A 223 9.35 16.26 11.48
C LYS A 223 9.76 15.28 12.56
N GLU A 224 9.24 14.07 12.51
CA GLU A 224 9.57 13.02 13.47
C GLU A 224 9.65 11.69 12.75
N SER A 225 10.44 10.77 13.31
CA SER A 225 10.57 9.40 12.80
C SER A 225 10.92 8.47 13.95
N GLY A 226 10.31 7.30 14.01
CA GLY A 226 10.58 6.29 15.02
C GLY A 226 9.45 5.30 15.17
N SER A 227 9.52 4.44 16.18
CA SER A 227 8.45 3.53 16.54
C SER A 227 7.30 4.28 17.23
N HIS A 228 6.15 3.63 17.32
CA HIS A 228 5.00 4.17 18.06
C HIS A 228 5.38 4.58 19.49
N GLN A 229 6.08 3.73 20.22
CA GLN A 229 6.50 3.99 21.61
C GLN A 229 7.50 5.15 21.69
N GLU A 230 8.49 5.18 20.82
CA GLU A 230 9.48 6.26 20.76
C GLU A 230 8.82 7.62 20.51
N LEU A 231 7.88 7.68 19.57
CA LEU A 231 7.20 8.93 19.22
C LEU A 231 6.22 9.40 20.30
N LEU A 232 5.56 8.49 20.98
CA LEU A 232 4.73 8.85 22.15
C LEU A 232 5.59 9.44 23.27
N ALA A 233 6.77 8.87 23.53
CA ALA A 233 7.69 9.34 24.55
C ALA A 233 8.26 10.73 24.27
N LYS A 234 8.37 11.13 23.01
CA LYS A 234 8.84 12.46 22.60
C LYS A 234 7.87 13.60 22.93
N ASN A 235 6.59 13.32 23.14
CA ASN A 235 5.54 14.33 23.33
C ASN A 235 5.51 15.42 22.27
N GLY A 236 5.81 15.05 21.01
CA GLY A 236 5.84 15.96 19.89
C GLY A 236 4.57 15.93 19.04
N LEU A 237 4.74 16.13 17.74
CA LEU A 237 3.63 16.19 16.79
C LEU A 237 2.83 14.90 16.70
N TYR A 238 3.51 13.75 16.73
CA TYR A 238 2.84 12.44 16.71
C TYR A 238 1.91 12.26 17.91
N LYS A 239 2.38 12.60 19.10
CA LYS A 239 1.57 12.52 20.33
C LYS A 239 0.32 13.38 20.23
N LYS A 240 0.40 14.57 19.66
CA LYS A 240 -0.74 15.45 19.43
C LYS A 240 -1.75 14.83 18.46
N LEU A 241 -1.28 14.24 17.37
CA LEU A 241 -2.14 13.55 16.42
C LEU A 241 -2.82 12.34 17.05
N TYR A 242 -2.08 11.59 17.84
CA TYR A 242 -2.59 10.44 18.57
C TYR A 242 -3.72 10.83 19.56
N ASP A 243 -3.49 11.87 20.35
CA ASP A 243 -4.46 12.34 21.33
C ASP A 243 -5.74 12.88 20.67
N LEU A 244 -5.63 13.55 19.53
CA LEU A 244 -6.79 14.03 18.76
C LEU A 244 -7.65 12.87 18.25
N GLN A 245 -7.05 11.81 17.77
CA GLN A 245 -7.80 10.63 17.29
C GLN A 245 -8.53 9.89 18.43
N LEU A 246 -7.97 9.89 19.63
CA LEU A 246 -8.63 9.30 20.81
C LEU A 246 -9.85 10.11 21.28
N VAL A 247 -9.85 11.41 21.02
CA VAL A 247 -10.99 12.27 21.39
C VAL A 247 -12.15 12.13 20.40
N GLU A 248 -11.84 11.78 19.14
CA GLU A 248 -12.85 11.59 18.08
C GLU A 248 -13.42 10.15 18.03
N SER A 249 -12.82 9.24 18.76
CA SER A 249 -13.28 7.86 18.88
C SER A 249 -14.12 7.66 20.14
#